data_5f1408f9e5bef0632f8d4b6ca7e8da77
#
_entry.id   5f1408f9e5bef0632f8d4b6ca7e8da77
#
_cell.length_a   1.000
_cell.length_b   1.000
_cell.length_c   1.000
_cell.angle_alpha   90.00
_cell.angle_beta   90.00
_cell.angle_gamma   90.00
#
_symmetry.space_group_name_H-M   'P 1'
#
loop_
_entity.id
_entity.type
_entity.pdbx_description
1 polymer ?
#
loop_
_entity_poly.entity_id
_entity_poly.type
_entity_poly.pdbx_seq_one_letter_code
_entity_poly.pdbx_strand_id
1 'polypeptide(L)'
;MGRYINKGNDGFASVCNSKFVDKTMLIEEVNLVMDTENRFLCVTRARRFGKSVAVKMLNAYYDQPCDSKSLFNGLSISRCDDFLEHLNCHRVIYLDMTDFLTKYGGNDELLVRHINHDICEELLSLYGPVTMTGNDDLMDLLVKIVDQTGGVGRSERCPESIGLSAHVCS
;
A
#
# COMPACT_ATOMS: atom_id res chain seq x y z
N MET A 1 -2.30 -13.52 0.30
CA MET A 1 -1.48 -12.34 0.62
C MET A 1 -0.27 -12.34 -0.28
N GLY A 2 -0.02 -11.23 -0.95
CA GLY A 2 1.10 -11.08 -1.86
C GLY A 2 2.39 -10.70 -1.13
N ARG A 3 3.49 -10.72 -1.87
CA ARG A 3 4.80 -10.29 -1.37
C ARG A 3 4.90 -8.76 -1.34
N TYR A 4 4.41 -8.10 -2.38
CA TYR A 4 4.40 -6.65 -2.56
C TYR A 4 2.99 -6.09 -2.64
N ILE A 5 2.04 -6.88 -3.12
CA ILE A 5 0.67 -6.46 -3.38
C ILE A 5 -0.23 -7.09 -2.34
N ASN A 6 -1.05 -6.25 -1.70
CA ASN A 6 -1.98 -6.66 -0.66
C ASN A 6 -1.29 -7.53 0.42
N LYS A 7 -0.26 -6.96 1.03
CA LYS A 7 0.62 -7.65 1.99
C LYS A 7 -0.07 -8.06 3.29
N GLY A 8 -1.25 -7.49 3.54
CA GLY A 8 -2.05 -7.83 4.71
C GLY A 8 -1.78 -6.97 5.93
N ASN A 9 -2.42 -7.31 7.05
CA ASN A 9 -2.39 -6.52 8.27
C ASN A 9 -1.54 -7.11 9.42
N ASP A 10 -0.95 -8.28 9.23
CA ASP A 10 -0.15 -9.00 10.26
C ASP A 10 0.99 -8.14 10.81
N GLY A 11 1.62 -7.35 9.93
CA GLY A 11 2.70 -6.47 10.31
C GLY A 11 2.28 -5.40 11.33
N PHE A 12 1.08 -4.85 11.20
CA PHE A 12 0.54 -3.88 12.16
C PHE A 12 -0.06 -4.57 13.38
N ALA A 13 -0.71 -5.71 13.22
CA ALA A 13 -1.20 -6.52 14.33
C ALA A 13 -0.08 -6.87 15.31
N SER A 14 1.09 -7.26 14.79
CA SER A 14 2.29 -7.51 15.60
C SER A 14 2.77 -6.27 16.35
N VAL A 15 2.67 -5.09 15.74
CA VAL A 15 3.00 -3.81 16.40
C VAL A 15 2.03 -3.51 17.53
N CYS A 16 0.73 -3.69 17.33
CA CYS A 16 -0.30 -3.45 18.35
C CYS A 16 -0.13 -4.34 19.59
N ASN A 17 0.43 -5.53 19.43
CA ASN A 17 0.76 -6.45 20.54
C ASN A 17 2.00 -6.02 21.35
N SER A 18 2.68 -4.96 20.95
CA SER A 18 3.84 -4.38 21.63
C SER A 18 3.52 -3.01 22.24
N LYS A 19 4.54 -2.34 22.83
CA LYS A 19 4.37 -0.94 23.24
C LYS A 19 4.23 -0.06 21.98
N PHE A 20 3.00 0.23 21.60
CA PHE A 20 2.65 1.05 20.47
C PHE A 20 2.30 2.48 20.91
N VAL A 21 2.84 3.47 20.20
CA VAL A 21 2.44 4.86 20.33
C VAL A 21 1.47 5.16 19.21
N ASP A 22 0.25 5.49 19.54
CA ASP A 22 -0.80 5.78 18.57
C ASP A 22 -0.43 7.01 17.70
N LYS A 23 -0.31 6.75 16.40
CA LYS A 23 -0.05 7.74 15.35
C LYS A 23 -1.08 7.62 14.22
N THR A 24 -2.23 7.01 14.52
CA THR A 24 -3.23 6.69 13.50
C THR A 24 -3.87 7.93 12.87
N MET A 25 -3.75 9.10 13.49
CA MET A 25 -4.15 10.37 12.88
C MET A 25 -3.40 10.71 11.58
N LEU A 26 -2.26 10.05 11.31
CA LEU A 26 -1.62 10.12 9.99
C LEU A 26 -2.54 9.60 8.86
N ILE A 27 -3.45 8.69 9.16
CA ILE A 27 -4.42 8.16 8.19
C ILE A 27 -5.38 9.26 7.76
N GLU A 28 -5.87 10.08 8.69
CA GLU A 28 -6.73 11.23 8.38
C GLU A 28 -6.02 12.21 7.43
N GLU A 29 -4.76 12.52 7.70
CA GLU A 29 -3.94 13.38 6.83
C GLU A 29 -3.77 12.78 5.42
N VAL A 30 -3.63 11.46 5.31
CA VAL A 30 -3.56 10.76 4.02
C VAL A 30 -4.90 10.79 3.32
N ASN A 31 -6.02 10.51 4.02
CA ASN A 31 -7.37 10.54 3.46
C ASN A 31 -7.69 11.91 2.85
N LEU A 32 -7.34 12.99 3.55
CA LEU A 32 -7.60 14.37 3.09
C LEU A 32 -6.96 14.72 1.74
N VAL A 33 -5.88 14.05 1.38
CA VAL A 33 -5.12 14.39 0.15
C VAL A 33 -5.19 13.30 -0.93
N MET A 34 -5.76 12.15 -0.63
CA MET A 34 -5.70 10.95 -1.48
C MET A 34 -6.19 11.20 -2.91
N ASP A 35 -7.33 11.87 -3.07
CA ASP A 35 -7.94 12.16 -4.37
C ASP A 35 -7.65 13.58 -4.87
N THR A 36 -6.57 14.19 -4.37
CA THR A 36 -6.14 15.53 -4.75
C THR A 36 -4.81 15.53 -5.51
N GLU A 37 -4.42 16.67 -6.06
CA GLU A 37 -3.08 16.83 -6.65
C GLU A 37 -1.95 16.71 -5.61
N ASN A 38 -2.26 16.90 -4.32
CA ASN A 38 -1.33 16.82 -3.20
C ASN A 38 -1.15 15.38 -2.63
N ARG A 39 -1.61 14.35 -3.36
CA ARG A 39 -1.59 12.94 -2.93
C ARG A 39 -0.18 12.35 -2.70
N PHE A 40 0.86 13.02 -3.15
CA PHE A 40 2.24 12.58 -2.95
C PHE A 40 2.77 13.04 -1.60
N LEU A 41 2.69 12.18 -0.59
CA LEU A 41 3.13 12.48 0.75
C LEU A 41 4.53 11.94 1.02
N CYS A 42 5.40 12.78 1.59
CA CYS A 42 6.72 12.40 2.06
C CYS A 42 6.80 12.54 3.58
N VAL A 43 6.91 11.41 4.29
CA VAL A 43 7.05 11.40 5.75
C VAL A 43 8.53 11.32 6.12
N THR A 44 9.11 12.43 6.54
CA THR A 44 10.50 12.49 6.99
C THR A 44 10.57 12.47 8.52
N ARG A 45 11.36 11.54 9.07
CA ARG A 45 11.63 11.44 10.52
C ARG A 45 13.01 10.82 10.72
N ALA A 46 13.65 11.12 11.84
CA ALA A 46 14.91 10.48 12.22
C ALA A 46 14.74 8.95 12.32
N ARG A 47 15.86 8.23 12.29
CA ARG A 47 15.86 6.77 12.51
C ARG A 47 15.21 6.44 13.86
N ARG A 48 14.51 5.32 13.95
CA ARG A 48 13.81 4.82 15.15
C ARG A 48 12.57 5.63 15.59
N PHE A 49 12.11 6.59 14.80
CA PHE A 49 10.87 7.34 15.07
C PHE A 49 9.59 6.70 14.48
N GLY A 50 9.67 5.43 14.13
CA GLY A 50 8.48 4.63 13.78
C GLY A 50 8.00 4.78 12.33
N LYS A 51 8.86 5.18 11.36
CA LYS A 51 8.49 5.24 9.93
C LYS A 51 7.94 3.90 9.42
N SER A 52 8.66 2.80 9.66
CA SER A 52 8.22 1.47 9.24
C SER A 52 6.92 1.03 9.93
N VAL A 53 6.68 1.48 11.16
CA VAL A 53 5.40 1.25 11.87
C VAL A 53 4.27 2.01 11.19
N ALA A 54 4.50 3.28 10.83
CA ALA A 54 3.51 4.09 10.13
C ALA A 54 3.10 3.47 8.79
N VAL A 55 4.07 2.95 8.02
CA VAL A 55 3.77 2.30 6.75
C VAL A 55 3.01 0.97 6.94
N LYS A 56 3.38 0.15 7.94
CA LYS A 56 2.62 -1.06 8.30
C LYS A 56 1.18 -0.72 8.72
N MET A 57 1.00 0.37 9.43
CA MET A 57 -0.31 0.88 9.84
C MET A 57 -1.15 1.31 8.63
N LEU A 58 -0.59 2.12 7.72
CA LEU A 58 -1.25 2.53 6.49
C LEU A 58 -1.62 1.31 5.63
N ASN A 59 -0.70 0.36 5.45
CA ASN A 59 -0.98 -0.86 4.72
C ASN A 59 -2.15 -1.64 5.34
N ALA A 60 -2.15 -1.84 6.65
CA ALA A 60 -3.24 -2.54 7.33
C ALA A 60 -4.59 -1.82 7.22
N TYR A 61 -4.58 -0.49 7.18
CA TYR A 61 -5.81 0.29 7.08
C TYR A 61 -6.40 0.23 5.67
N TYR A 62 -5.58 0.40 4.63
CA TYR A 62 -6.07 0.50 3.26
C TYR A 62 -6.27 -0.85 2.57
N ASP A 63 -5.50 -1.88 2.93
CA ASP A 63 -5.40 -3.15 2.19
C ASP A 63 -6.73 -3.92 2.12
N GLN A 64 -7.29 -4.01 0.91
CA GLN A 64 -8.63 -4.55 0.63
C GLN A 64 -8.89 -5.99 1.11
N PRO A 65 -7.97 -6.98 0.97
CA PRO A 65 -8.25 -8.36 1.40
C PRO A 65 -8.21 -8.56 2.91
N CYS A 66 -8.04 -7.49 3.69
CA CYS A 66 -7.95 -7.57 5.14
C CYS A 66 -9.27 -7.23 5.83
N ASP A 67 -9.46 -7.76 7.03
CA ASP A 67 -10.38 -7.21 8.02
C ASP A 67 -9.57 -6.61 9.16
N SER A 68 -9.35 -5.31 9.08
CA SER A 68 -8.49 -4.59 10.03
C SER A 68 -9.29 -3.75 11.04
N LYS A 69 -10.62 -3.75 10.96
CA LYS A 69 -11.47 -2.91 11.80
C LYS A 69 -11.17 -3.08 13.29
N SER A 70 -10.96 -4.32 13.74
CA SER A 70 -10.66 -4.64 15.12
C SER A 70 -9.31 -4.08 15.59
N LEU A 71 -8.31 -3.98 14.70
CA LEU A 71 -6.99 -3.44 15.01
C LEU A 71 -7.00 -1.93 15.28
N PHE A 72 -7.94 -1.22 14.68
CA PHE A 72 -8.07 0.24 14.82
C PHE A 72 -9.10 0.66 15.87
N ASN A 73 -9.90 -0.28 16.39
CA ASN A 73 -10.85 0.03 17.45
C ASN A 73 -10.14 0.58 18.69
N GLY A 74 -10.59 1.75 19.15
CA GLY A 74 -10.02 2.43 20.30
C GLY A 74 -8.78 3.27 20.01
N LEU A 75 -8.25 3.25 18.80
CA LEU A 75 -7.21 4.18 18.34
C LEU A 75 -7.83 5.51 17.89
N SER A 76 -7.00 6.55 17.80
CA SER A 76 -7.47 7.92 17.54
C SER A 76 -8.26 8.03 16.23
N ILE A 77 -7.85 7.38 15.17
CA ILE A 77 -8.53 7.39 13.86
C ILE A 77 -9.97 6.85 13.93
N SER A 78 -10.26 5.91 14.83
CA SER A 78 -11.60 5.33 14.94
C SER A 78 -12.69 6.33 15.39
N ARG A 79 -12.28 7.53 15.77
CA ARG A 79 -13.17 8.64 16.18
C ARG A 79 -13.47 9.61 15.04
N CYS A 80 -12.77 9.48 13.90
CA CYS A 80 -13.00 10.31 12.72
C CYS A 80 -14.24 9.83 11.98
N ASP A 81 -15.03 10.76 11.43
CA ASP A 81 -16.29 10.45 10.75
C ASP A 81 -16.07 9.61 9.49
N ASP A 82 -14.94 9.82 8.81
CA ASP A 82 -14.51 9.14 7.58
C ASP A 82 -13.75 7.81 7.83
N PHE A 83 -13.64 7.37 9.10
CA PHE A 83 -12.87 6.18 9.47
C PHE A 83 -13.18 4.94 8.64
N LEU A 84 -14.44 4.72 8.29
CA LEU A 84 -14.88 3.52 7.54
C LEU A 84 -14.85 3.72 6.02
N GLU A 85 -14.64 4.93 5.54
CA GLU A 85 -14.73 5.25 4.11
C GLU A 85 -13.65 4.54 3.29
N HIS A 86 -12.42 4.58 3.78
CA HIS A 86 -11.26 4.00 3.10
C HIS A 86 -10.75 2.70 3.74
N LEU A 87 -11.36 2.29 4.88
CA LEU A 87 -10.90 1.11 5.62
C LEU A 87 -11.07 -0.17 4.79
N ASN A 88 -9.95 -0.80 4.46
CA ASN A 88 -9.87 -2.04 3.67
C ASN A 88 -10.55 -1.93 2.28
N CYS A 89 -10.41 -0.76 1.64
CA CYS A 89 -11.03 -0.46 0.37
C CYS A 89 -10.05 -0.39 -0.81
N HIS A 90 -8.76 -0.42 -0.57
CA HIS A 90 -7.76 -0.15 -1.60
C HIS A 90 -6.86 -1.35 -1.89
N ARG A 91 -6.36 -1.43 -3.12
CA ARG A 91 -5.25 -2.33 -3.49
C ARG A 91 -3.95 -1.62 -3.16
N VAL A 92 -3.16 -2.19 -2.27
CA VAL A 92 -1.94 -1.56 -1.77
C VAL A 92 -0.71 -2.24 -2.36
N ILE A 93 0.21 -1.45 -2.92
CA ILE A 93 1.55 -1.91 -3.29
C ILE A 93 2.51 -1.42 -2.19
N TYR A 94 3.09 -2.37 -1.46
CA TYR A 94 4.03 -2.11 -0.38
C TYR A 94 5.45 -2.44 -0.82
N LEU A 95 6.32 -1.43 -0.90
CA LEU A 95 7.72 -1.59 -1.28
C LEU A 95 8.63 -1.23 -0.11
N ASP A 96 9.47 -2.19 0.30
CA ASP A 96 10.59 -1.92 1.21
C ASP A 96 11.88 -1.86 0.41
N MET A 97 12.39 -0.65 0.22
CA MET A 97 13.61 -0.43 -0.58
C MET A 97 14.84 -1.09 0.05
N THR A 98 14.85 -1.30 1.37
CA THR A 98 15.96 -1.99 2.04
C THR A 98 16.02 -3.46 1.62
N ASP A 99 14.88 -4.12 1.47
CA ASP A 99 14.80 -5.51 1.00
C ASP A 99 15.31 -5.62 -0.44
N PHE A 100 14.92 -4.68 -1.31
CA PHE A 100 15.38 -4.64 -2.70
C PHE A 100 16.89 -4.39 -2.81
N LEU A 101 17.41 -3.41 -2.07
CA LEU A 101 18.84 -3.10 -2.05
C LEU A 101 19.66 -4.28 -1.53
N THR A 102 19.16 -5.01 -0.53
CA THR A 102 19.82 -6.20 0.01
C THR A 102 19.84 -7.35 -1.02
N LYS A 103 18.74 -7.52 -1.77
CA LYS A 103 18.58 -8.59 -2.75
C LYS A 103 19.37 -8.35 -4.04
N TYR A 104 19.37 -7.12 -4.55
CA TYR A 104 19.84 -6.80 -5.90
C TYR A 104 21.07 -5.88 -5.94
N GLY A 105 21.51 -5.35 -4.80
CA GLY A 105 22.64 -4.43 -4.72
C GLY A 105 22.27 -2.99 -5.09
N GLY A 106 23.26 -2.09 -5.08
CA GLY A 106 23.07 -0.65 -5.19
C GLY A 106 23.23 -0.07 -6.60
N ASN A 107 23.06 -0.84 -7.67
CA ASN A 107 23.04 -0.28 -9.02
C ASN A 107 21.62 0.19 -9.35
N ASP A 108 21.42 1.51 -9.41
CA ASP A 108 20.12 2.14 -9.50
C ASP A 108 19.30 1.70 -10.73
N GLU A 109 19.91 1.58 -11.92
CA GLU A 109 19.19 1.15 -13.13
C GLU A 109 18.74 -0.31 -13.05
N LEU A 110 19.61 -1.18 -12.56
CA LEU A 110 19.27 -2.60 -12.38
C LEU A 110 18.23 -2.78 -11.28
N LEU A 111 18.31 -1.98 -10.21
CA LEU A 111 17.34 -2.00 -9.12
C LEU A 111 15.93 -1.68 -9.61
N VAL A 112 15.75 -0.62 -10.37
CA VAL A 112 14.44 -0.23 -10.93
C VAL A 112 13.89 -1.33 -11.84
N ARG A 113 14.73 -1.93 -12.70
CA ARG A 113 14.31 -3.06 -13.56
C ARG A 113 13.85 -4.26 -12.75
N HIS A 114 14.55 -4.60 -11.68
CA HIS A 114 14.18 -5.73 -10.82
C HIS A 114 12.90 -5.45 -10.04
N ILE A 115 12.71 -4.23 -9.54
CA ILE A 115 11.46 -3.83 -8.88
C ILE A 115 10.28 -3.97 -9.85
N ASN A 116 10.40 -3.42 -11.06
CA ASN A 116 9.36 -3.52 -12.07
C ASN A 116 9.05 -4.97 -12.42
N HIS A 117 10.08 -5.77 -12.64
CA HIS A 117 9.94 -7.19 -12.95
C HIS A 117 9.21 -7.96 -11.85
N ASP A 118 9.67 -7.84 -10.60
CA ASP A 118 9.08 -8.55 -9.45
C ASP A 118 7.61 -8.16 -9.23
N ILE A 119 7.28 -6.87 -9.38
CA ILE A 119 5.89 -6.40 -9.24
C ILE A 119 5.03 -6.89 -10.41
N CYS A 120 5.53 -6.83 -11.65
CA CYS A 120 4.80 -7.33 -12.80
C CYS A 120 4.52 -8.84 -12.69
N GLU A 121 5.51 -9.64 -12.27
CA GLU A 121 5.29 -11.08 -12.04
C GLU A 121 4.20 -11.33 -11.00
N GLU A 122 4.22 -10.61 -9.89
CA GLU A 122 3.21 -10.77 -8.85
C GLU A 122 1.82 -10.32 -9.31
N LEU A 123 1.72 -9.20 -10.05
CA LEU A 123 0.47 -8.73 -10.64
C LEU A 123 -0.12 -9.77 -11.60
N LEU A 124 0.68 -10.30 -12.51
CA LEU A 124 0.23 -11.34 -13.45
C LEU A 124 -0.18 -12.64 -12.74
N SER A 125 0.49 -12.98 -11.66
CA SER A 125 0.13 -14.14 -10.83
C SER A 125 -1.22 -13.96 -10.12
N LEU A 126 -1.51 -12.73 -9.66
CA LEU A 126 -2.73 -12.43 -8.90
C LEU A 126 -3.97 -12.20 -9.79
N TYR A 127 -3.78 -11.52 -10.91
CA TYR A 127 -4.89 -11.07 -11.77
C TYR A 127 -5.01 -11.83 -13.09
N GLY A 128 -4.09 -12.77 -13.33
CA GLY A 128 -4.06 -13.57 -14.56
C GLY A 128 -3.31 -12.88 -15.71
N PRO A 129 -3.21 -13.57 -16.86
CA PRO A 129 -2.48 -13.05 -18.00
C PRO A 129 -3.19 -11.83 -18.60
N VAL A 130 -2.41 -10.75 -18.76
CA VAL A 130 -2.81 -9.52 -19.44
C VAL A 130 -2.04 -9.46 -20.77
N THR A 131 -2.71 -9.03 -21.83
CA THR A 131 -2.03 -8.86 -23.13
C THR A 131 -1.03 -7.72 -23.02
N MET A 132 0.27 -8.08 -22.95
CA MET A 132 1.38 -7.14 -22.93
C MET A 132 1.89 -6.92 -24.34
N THR A 133 2.14 -5.68 -24.73
CA THR A 133 2.94 -5.33 -25.90
C THR A 133 4.40 -5.18 -25.45
N GLY A 134 5.37 -5.46 -26.33
CA GLY A 134 6.79 -5.51 -25.93
C GLY A 134 7.39 -4.20 -25.38
N ASN A 135 6.63 -3.11 -25.35
CA ASN A 135 7.03 -1.81 -24.80
C ASN A 135 6.24 -1.41 -23.55
N ASP A 136 5.34 -2.25 -23.05
CA ASP A 136 4.56 -1.94 -21.84
C ASP A 136 5.47 -1.87 -20.61
N ASP A 137 5.29 -0.85 -19.82
CA ASP A 137 5.92 -0.70 -18.51
C ASP A 137 4.97 -1.12 -17.36
N LEU A 138 5.43 -0.97 -16.13
CA LEU A 138 4.64 -1.28 -14.94
C LEU A 138 3.34 -0.46 -14.87
N MET A 139 3.38 0.80 -15.32
CA MET A 139 2.20 1.66 -15.29
C MET A 139 1.16 1.21 -16.31
N ASP A 140 1.59 0.82 -17.51
CA ASP A 140 0.71 0.26 -18.54
C ASP A 140 0.05 -1.03 -18.06
N LEU A 141 0.81 -1.88 -17.38
CA LEU A 141 0.28 -3.11 -16.79
C LEU A 141 -0.77 -2.83 -15.71
N LEU A 142 -0.51 -1.88 -14.82
CA LEU A 142 -1.46 -1.49 -13.78
C LEU A 142 -2.77 -0.97 -14.38
N VAL A 143 -2.70 -0.10 -15.39
CA VAL A 143 -3.88 0.42 -16.10
C VAL A 143 -4.67 -0.74 -16.72
N LYS A 144 -4.00 -1.63 -17.44
CA LYS A 144 -4.66 -2.79 -18.08
C LYS A 144 -5.33 -3.72 -17.08
N ILE A 145 -4.70 -3.96 -15.93
CA ILE A 145 -5.29 -4.77 -14.85
C ILE A 145 -6.54 -4.10 -14.28
N VAL A 146 -6.48 -2.78 -14.06
CA VAL A 146 -7.65 -2.04 -13.58
C VAL A 146 -8.80 -2.12 -14.59
N ASP A 147 -8.51 -1.92 -15.88
CA ASP A 147 -9.51 -2.02 -16.95
C ASP A 147 -10.11 -3.43 -17.06
N GLN A 148 -9.28 -4.48 -17.00
CA GLN A 148 -9.74 -5.88 -17.06
C GLN A 148 -10.55 -6.29 -15.83
N THR A 149 -10.15 -5.84 -14.67
CA THR A 149 -10.87 -6.15 -13.43
C THR A 149 -12.13 -5.30 -13.29
N GLY A 150 -12.35 -4.33 -14.19
CA GLY A 150 -13.60 -3.59 -14.38
C GLY A 150 -14.15 -2.94 -13.11
N GLY A 151 -13.29 -2.61 -12.16
CA GLY A 151 -13.76 -2.29 -10.83
C GLY A 151 -14.44 -3.47 -10.12
N VAL A 152 -14.17 -4.72 -10.48
CA VAL A 152 -14.68 -5.92 -9.82
C VAL A 152 -14.23 -5.94 -8.38
N GLY A 153 -15.18 -5.73 -7.51
CA GLY A 153 -14.99 -5.60 -6.07
C GLY A 153 -15.50 -4.27 -5.52
N ARG A 154 -16.34 -3.54 -6.27
CA ARG A 154 -17.10 -2.43 -5.70
C ARG A 154 -17.95 -2.94 -4.53
N SER A 155 -17.41 -2.82 -3.33
CA SER A 155 -18.28 -2.62 -2.17
C SER A 155 -18.92 -1.25 -2.37
N GLU A 156 -20.22 -1.14 -2.12
CA GLU A 156 -20.97 0.14 -2.18
C GLU A 156 -20.34 1.25 -1.32
N ARG A 157 -19.27 0.95 -0.59
CA ARG A 157 -18.56 1.80 0.36
C ARG A 157 -17.19 2.29 -0.12
N CYS A 158 -16.64 1.76 -1.22
CA CYS A 158 -15.28 2.10 -1.63
C CYS A 158 -15.29 3.09 -2.78
N PRO A 159 -14.65 4.28 -2.66
CA PRO A 159 -14.48 5.21 -3.76
C PRO A 159 -13.59 4.63 -4.87
N GLU A 160 -13.72 5.14 -6.08
CA GLU A 160 -12.92 4.75 -7.25
C GLU A 160 -11.49 5.31 -7.12
N SER A 161 -10.63 4.71 -6.31
CA SER A 161 -9.24 5.15 -6.25
C SER A 161 -8.25 4.05 -6.60
N ILE A 162 -7.35 4.38 -7.52
CA ILE A 162 -6.22 3.56 -7.91
C ILE A 162 -5.12 3.72 -6.87
N GLY A 163 -4.76 2.62 -6.26
CA GLY A 163 -3.56 2.30 -5.54
C GLY A 163 -2.74 3.39 -4.84
N LEU A 164 -2.67 3.32 -3.52
CA LEU A 164 -1.63 3.96 -2.72
C LEU A 164 -0.30 3.24 -2.92
N SER A 165 0.70 3.98 -3.36
CA SER A 165 2.10 3.51 -3.34
C SER A 165 2.80 4.14 -2.14
N ALA A 166 3.19 3.33 -1.15
CA ALA A 166 3.99 3.80 -0.04
C ALA A 166 5.46 3.42 -0.24
N HIS A 167 6.33 4.41 -0.37
CA HIS A 167 7.78 4.22 -0.42
C HIS A 167 8.37 4.41 0.97
N VAL A 168 9.08 3.40 1.48
CA VAL A 168 9.88 3.54 2.70
C VAL A 168 11.34 3.65 2.32
N CYS A 169 11.91 4.85 2.45
CA CYS A 169 13.35 5.04 2.53
C CYS A 169 13.78 5.02 4.00
N SER A 170 14.61 4.08 4.37
CA SER A 170 15.20 3.99 5.72
C SER A 170 16.49 4.79 5.80
#